data_9bcb9e88d58643eef607e8c5cfa43e6d
#
_entry.id   9bcb9e88d58643eef607e8c5cfa43e6d
#
_cell.length_a   1.000
_cell.length_b   1.000
_cell.length_c   1.000
_cell.angle_alpha   90.00
_cell.angle_beta   90.00
_cell.angle_gamma   90.00
#
_symmetry.space_group_name_H-M   'P 1'
#
loop_
_entity.id
_entity.type
_entity.pdbx_description
1 polymer ?
#
loop_
_entity_poly.entity_id
_entity_poly.type
_entity_poly.pdbx_seq_one_letter_code
_entity_poly.pdbx_strand_id
1 'polypeptide(L)'
;MEMEKVNCSMKGKSYFSLFTLSLFTFLLLSCSDADNTYYRGARVRFSYSATNTVPELNAALGSMGEFCSIRCDAVKYIFTSPRSSTSRPLTAVDTRVNPALGLSGLIVGLPNIPELGADVPRVVAFDLACPCYEDFNTTRNLQFAGNGRAACTRCGRTYDLNNLGIVVEGPTGRSLYRYRATYNQFGNTLSVNN
;
A
#
# COMPACT_ATOMS: atom_id res chain seq x y z
N MET A 1 -25.96 -10.62 -82.07
CA MET A 1 -26.16 -11.27 -80.74
C MET A 1 -24.98 -10.86 -79.90
N GLU A 2 -25.17 -9.74 -79.23
CA GLU A 2 -24.11 -9.02 -78.46
C GLU A 2 -24.17 -9.46 -76.97
N MET A 3 -23.07 -9.93 -76.47
CA MET A 3 -22.99 -10.30 -75.05
C MET A 3 -22.53 -9.09 -74.23
N GLU A 4 -23.40 -8.61 -73.39
CA GLU A 4 -23.22 -7.53 -72.44
C GLU A 4 -22.30 -7.99 -71.30
N LYS A 5 -21.15 -7.34 -71.17
CA LYS A 5 -20.21 -7.58 -70.07
C LYS A 5 -20.70 -6.83 -68.84
N VAL A 6 -21.17 -7.56 -67.86
CA VAL A 6 -21.47 -7.01 -66.52
C VAL A 6 -20.15 -6.70 -65.79
N ASN A 7 -19.96 -5.43 -65.52
CA ASN A 7 -18.77 -4.92 -64.83
C ASN A 7 -19.10 -4.90 -63.31
N CYS A 8 -18.62 -5.92 -62.57
CA CYS A 8 -18.77 -5.99 -61.11
C CYS A 8 -17.61 -5.20 -60.45
N SER A 9 -17.86 -3.91 -60.25
CA SER A 9 -16.89 -3.04 -59.50
C SER A 9 -16.98 -3.33 -58.00
N MET A 10 -15.91 -3.94 -57.48
CA MET A 10 -15.78 -4.23 -56.04
C MET A 10 -15.58 -2.94 -55.24
N LYS A 11 -16.61 -2.50 -54.53
CA LYS A 11 -16.56 -1.47 -53.45
C LYS A 11 -16.09 -2.03 -52.12
N GLY A 12 -15.06 -2.90 -52.10
CA GLY A 12 -14.60 -3.57 -50.89
C GLY A 12 -13.52 -2.86 -50.09
N LYS A 13 -12.93 -1.76 -50.57
CA LYS A 13 -11.76 -1.15 -49.92
C LYS A 13 -12.06 -0.17 -48.77
N SER A 14 -13.27 0.35 -48.69
CA SER A 14 -13.61 1.38 -47.65
C SER A 14 -13.93 0.78 -46.27
N TYR A 15 -14.51 -0.41 -46.22
CA TYR A 15 -14.90 -1.04 -44.94
C TYR A 15 -13.70 -1.63 -44.20
N PHE A 16 -12.67 -2.09 -44.88
CA PHE A 16 -11.46 -2.62 -44.25
C PHE A 16 -10.67 -1.52 -43.53
N SER A 17 -10.61 -0.32 -44.11
CA SER A 17 -9.95 0.84 -43.50
C SER A 17 -10.70 1.35 -42.26
N LEU A 18 -12.02 1.34 -42.26
CA LEU A 18 -12.83 1.75 -41.09
C LEU A 18 -12.75 0.73 -39.95
N PHE A 19 -12.67 -0.56 -40.28
CA PHE A 19 -12.55 -1.62 -39.29
C PHE A 19 -11.18 -1.61 -38.60
N THR A 20 -10.09 -1.39 -39.37
CA THR A 20 -8.73 -1.26 -38.81
C THR A 20 -8.59 0.00 -37.96
N LEU A 21 -9.19 1.12 -38.36
CA LEU A 21 -9.19 2.35 -37.57
C LEU A 21 -9.95 2.20 -36.25
N SER A 22 -11.12 1.52 -36.27
CA SER A 22 -11.91 1.22 -35.07
C SER A 22 -11.15 0.27 -34.12
N LEU A 23 -10.46 -0.75 -34.62
CA LEU A 23 -9.67 -1.67 -33.81
C LEU A 23 -8.49 -0.95 -33.16
N PHE A 24 -7.86 -0.01 -33.87
CA PHE A 24 -6.73 0.77 -33.35
C PHE A 24 -7.15 1.76 -32.27
N THR A 25 -8.36 2.37 -32.38
CA THR A 25 -8.91 3.23 -31.31
C THR A 25 -9.28 2.45 -30.06
N PHE A 26 -9.76 1.20 -30.17
CA PHE A 26 -10.01 0.34 -29.02
C PHE A 26 -8.71 -0.04 -28.25
N LEU A 27 -7.60 -0.20 -28.96
CA LEU A 27 -6.31 -0.50 -28.32
C LEU A 27 -5.72 0.71 -27.59
N LEU A 28 -6.08 1.94 -27.98
CA LEU A 28 -5.61 3.16 -27.32
C LEU A 28 -6.43 3.53 -26.07
N LEU A 29 -7.62 2.97 -25.91
CA LEU A 29 -8.47 3.18 -24.74
C LEU A 29 -8.15 2.22 -23.56
N SER A 30 -7.22 1.28 -23.77
CA SER A 30 -6.69 0.42 -22.70
C SER A 30 -5.54 1.12 -21.95
N CYS A 31 -5.68 2.40 -21.63
CA CYS A 31 -4.90 2.99 -20.57
C CYS A 31 -5.58 2.56 -19.28
N SER A 32 -5.15 1.43 -18.70
CA SER A 32 -5.45 1.14 -17.32
C SER A 32 -4.90 2.31 -16.50
N ASP A 33 -5.75 2.97 -15.72
CA ASP A 33 -5.28 3.80 -14.64
C ASP A 33 -4.22 2.99 -13.90
N ALA A 34 -2.98 3.46 -13.92
CA ALA A 34 -1.94 2.87 -13.11
C ALA A 34 -2.44 3.00 -11.69
N ASP A 35 -2.95 1.89 -11.13
CA ASP A 35 -3.44 1.83 -9.78
C ASP A 35 -2.37 2.45 -8.89
N ASN A 36 -2.72 3.57 -8.28
CA ASN A 36 -1.81 4.30 -7.41
C ASN A 36 -1.54 3.38 -6.24
N THR A 37 -0.43 2.64 -6.29
CA THR A 37 -0.03 1.65 -5.30
C THR A 37 0.00 2.24 -3.88
N TYR A 38 0.09 3.58 -3.80
CA TYR A 38 0.15 4.31 -2.54
C TYR A 38 -1.11 5.14 -2.30
N TYR A 39 -1.64 5.02 -1.09
CA TYR A 39 -2.82 5.74 -0.65
C TYR A 39 -2.53 7.23 -0.41
N ARG A 40 -3.41 8.10 -0.91
CA ARG A 40 -3.28 9.57 -0.80
C ARG A 40 -4.41 10.23 -0.01
N GLY A 41 -5.37 9.44 0.46
CA GLY A 41 -6.54 9.97 1.20
C GLY A 41 -6.26 10.43 2.62
N ALA A 42 -5.06 10.12 3.16
CA ALA A 42 -4.61 10.61 4.45
C ALA A 42 -3.18 11.13 4.35
N ARG A 43 -2.88 12.20 5.07
CA ARG A 43 -1.54 12.76 5.10
C ARG A 43 -0.59 11.88 5.90
N VAL A 44 0.55 11.52 5.30
CA VAL A 44 1.65 10.88 5.99
C VAL A 44 2.92 11.69 5.81
N ARG A 45 3.53 12.05 6.94
CA ARG A 45 4.85 12.66 7.03
C ARG A 45 5.47 12.25 8.35
N PHE A 46 6.20 11.15 8.30
CA PHE A 46 6.87 10.59 9.44
C PHE A 46 8.34 10.35 9.13
N SER A 47 9.22 10.76 10.02
CA SER A 47 10.64 10.43 9.96
C SER A 47 11.12 10.18 11.38
N TYR A 48 11.79 9.07 11.59
CA TYR A 48 12.32 8.69 12.88
C TYR A 48 13.76 8.22 12.74
N SER A 49 14.66 8.93 13.40
CA SER A 49 16.08 8.59 13.51
C SER A 49 16.33 7.77 14.79
N ALA A 50 17.46 7.08 14.85
CA ALA A 50 17.81 6.18 15.96
C ALA A 50 16.82 4.99 16.12
N THR A 51 16.38 4.40 15.00
CA THR A 51 15.49 3.22 14.98
C THR A 51 16.04 2.05 15.78
N ASN A 52 17.37 1.93 15.87
CA ASN A 52 18.10 0.93 16.65
C ASN A 52 17.91 1.05 18.18
N THR A 53 17.42 2.17 18.68
CA THR A 53 17.13 2.37 20.12
C THR A 53 15.75 1.89 20.54
N VAL A 54 14.90 1.52 19.57
CA VAL A 54 13.55 1.01 19.79
C VAL A 54 13.50 -0.46 19.35
N PRO A 55 13.49 -1.41 20.29
CA PRO A 55 13.59 -2.85 19.96
C PRO A 55 12.56 -3.33 18.96
N GLU A 56 11.30 -2.91 19.09
CA GLU A 56 10.20 -3.30 18.21
C GLU A 56 10.41 -2.81 16.78
N LEU A 57 10.86 -1.56 16.65
CA LEU A 57 11.12 -0.96 15.35
C LEU A 57 12.38 -1.54 14.71
N ASN A 58 13.44 -1.74 15.50
CA ASN A 58 14.67 -2.36 15.03
C ASN A 58 14.45 -3.78 14.51
N ALA A 59 13.64 -4.58 15.22
CA ALA A 59 13.27 -5.92 14.78
C ALA A 59 12.45 -5.87 13.46
N ALA A 60 11.46 -4.98 13.36
CA ALA A 60 10.63 -4.83 12.19
C ALA A 60 11.40 -4.38 10.94
N LEU A 61 12.47 -3.60 11.10
CA LEU A 61 13.29 -3.10 9.98
C LEU A 61 14.48 -4.01 9.63
N GLY A 62 14.88 -4.90 10.55
CA GLY A 62 16.05 -5.77 10.39
C GLY A 62 15.72 -7.25 10.20
N SER A 63 14.49 -7.68 10.48
CA SER A 63 14.10 -9.10 10.41
C SER A 63 12.90 -9.29 9.49
N MET A 64 13.02 -10.21 8.54
CA MET A 64 11.93 -10.53 7.61
C MET A 64 10.71 -11.11 8.34
N GLY A 65 9.51 -10.69 7.97
CA GLY A 65 8.26 -11.12 8.55
C GLY A 65 7.89 -10.47 9.88
N GLU A 66 8.75 -9.58 10.41
CA GLU A 66 8.48 -8.82 11.63
C GLU A 66 7.89 -7.44 11.31
N PHE A 67 6.92 -7.04 12.14
CA PHE A 67 6.20 -5.79 11.95
C PHE A 67 6.02 -5.06 13.27
N CYS A 68 6.01 -3.72 13.19
CA CYS A 68 5.81 -2.81 14.31
C CYS A 68 4.73 -1.79 13.96
N SER A 69 3.77 -1.58 14.85
CA SER A 69 2.85 -0.45 14.72
C SER A 69 3.41 0.79 15.42
N ILE A 70 3.20 1.95 14.79
CA ILE A 70 3.66 3.25 15.28
C ILE A 70 2.43 4.14 15.44
N ARG A 71 2.21 4.61 16.64
CA ARG A 71 1.21 5.63 16.95
C ARG A 71 1.89 6.83 17.58
N CYS A 72 1.24 7.97 17.45
CA CYS A 72 1.65 9.19 18.11
C CYS A 72 0.48 9.73 18.91
N ASP A 73 0.71 10.02 20.17
CA ASP A 73 -0.18 10.86 20.97
C ASP A 73 0.41 12.28 21.10
N ALA A 74 -0.16 13.12 21.90
CA ALA A 74 0.26 14.53 22.04
C ALA A 74 1.71 14.70 22.53
N VAL A 75 2.31 13.66 23.16
CA VAL A 75 3.58 13.80 23.89
C VAL A 75 4.61 12.73 23.54
N LYS A 76 4.20 11.62 22.90
CA LYS A 76 5.10 10.49 22.66
C LYS A 76 4.70 9.66 21.45
N TYR A 77 5.70 9.00 20.87
CA TYR A 77 5.49 7.85 20.00
C TYR A 77 5.30 6.59 20.81
N ILE A 78 4.44 5.69 20.32
CA ILE A 78 4.19 4.36 20.87
C ILE A 78 4.48 3.36 19.76
N PHE A 79 5.50 2.52 19.99
CA PHE A 79 5.90 1.44 19.11
C PHE A 79 5.42 0.12 19.70
N THR A 80 4.68 -0.67 18.93
CA THR A 80 4.12 -1.93 19.43
C THR A 80 4.39 -3.04 18.42
N SER A 81 4.95 -4.13 18.89
CA SER A 81 5.07 -5.40 18.16
C SER A 81 4.12 -6.44 18.77
N PRO A 82 3.98 -7.64 18.19
CA PRO A 82 3.22 -8.72 18.82
C PRO A 82 3.71 -9.13 20.22
N ARG A 83 4.98 -8.80 20.56
CA ARG A 83 5.65 -9.27 21.79
C ARG A 83 5.82 -8.19 22.84
N SER A 84 5.96 -6.94 22.44
CA SER A 84 6.34 -5.85 23.36
C SER A 84 5.84 -4.50 22.85
N SER A 85 5.89 -3.50 23.72
CA SER A 85 5.57 -2.12 23.39
C SER A 85 6.50 -1.17 24.13
N THR A 86 7.09 -0.24 23.38
CA THR A 86 7.96 0.82 23.91
C THR A 86 7.38 2.19 23.55
N SER A 87 7.53 3.15 24.45
CA SER A 87 7.18 4.55 24.16
C SER A 87 8.42 5.44 24.21
N ARG A 88 8.43 6.47 23.37
CA ARG A 88 9.49 7.49 23.30
C ARG A 88 8.86 8.87 23.28
N PRO A 89 9.30 9.80 24.13
CA PRO A 89 8.79 11.17 24.12
C PRO A 89 9.07 11.83 22.76
N LEU A 90 8.18 12.73 22.34
CA LEU A 90 8.42 13.59 21.20
C LEU A 90 9.60 14.51 21.50
N THR A 91 10.48 14.67 20.52
CA THR A 91 11.55 15.67 20.59
C THR A 91 11.01 17.06 20.22
N ALA A 92 11.77 18.10 20.53
CA ALA A 92 11.44 19.45 20.10
C ALA A 92 11.33 19.58 18.56
N VAL A 93 12.08 18.77 17.82
CA VAL A 93 12.00 18.69 16.36
C VAL A 93 10.68 18.05 15.94
N ASP A 94 10.30 16.92 16.55
CA ASP A 94 9.03 16.24 16.26
C ASP A 94 7.83 17.17 16.50
N THR A 95 7.82 17.87 17.64
CA THR A 95 6.75 18.81 17.98
C THR A 95 6.66 19.95 16.95
N ARG A 96 7.79 20.45 16.45
CA ARG A 96 7.83 21.51 15.43
C ARG A 96 7.37 21.00 14.06
N VAL A 97 7.78 19.81 13.69
CA VAL A 97 7.45 19.19 12.39
C VAL A 97 6.00 18.72 12.35
N ASN A 98 5.40 18.42 13.49
CA ASN A 98 4.06 17.88 13.64
C ASN A 98 3.84 16.64 12.76
N PRO A 99 4.30 15.47 13.19
CA PRO A 99 4.24 14.23 12.42
C PRO A 99 2.81 13.86 12.07
N ALA A 100 2.59 13.40 10.86
CA ALA A 100 1.32 12.89 10.40
C ALA A 100 1.49 11.40 10.06
N LEU A 101 0.70 10.54 10.68
CA LEU A 101 0.80 9.09 10.62
C LEU A 101 -0.44 8.45 9.95
N GLY A 102 -0.98 9.05 8.91
CA GLY A 102 -2.15 8.53 8.22
C GLY A 102 -3.44 8.73 9.00
N LEU A 103 -4.34 7.75 8.92
CA LEU A 103 -5.67 7.80 9.55
C LEU A 103 -5.61 7.51 11.07
N SER A 104 -4.77 6.56 11.50
CA SER A 104 -4.71 6.18 12.92
C SER A 104 -3.35 5.70 13.41
N GLY A 105 -2.34 5.76 12.56
CA GLY A 105 -0.99 5.29 12.81
C GLY A 105 -0.45 4.49 11.64
N LEU A 106 0.73 3.93 11.81
CA LEU A 106 1.42 3.14 10.79
C LEU A 106 1.67 1.72 11.28
N ILE A 107 1.69 0.77 10.34
CA ILE A 107 2.32 -0.55 10.51
C ILE A 107 3.50 -0.56 9.57
N VAL A 108 4.70 -0.78 10.08
CA VAL A 108 5.93 -0.85 9.27
C VAL A 108 6.63 -2.18 9.50
N GLY A 109 7.32 -2.68 8.49
CA GLY A 109 8.09 -3.90 8.63
C GLY A 109 8.77 -4.32 7.34
N LEU A 110 9.56 -5.37 7.44
CA LEU A 110 10.25 -6.00 6.32
C LEU A 110 9.52 -7.31 5.99
N PRO A 111 8.75 -7.36 4.88
CA PRO A 111 8.03 -8.57 4.50
C PRO A 111 9.02 -9.71 4.20
N ASN A 112 8.57 -10.96 4.31
CA ASN A 112 9.36 -12.13 3.94
C ASN A 112 9.22 -12.50 2.45
N ILE A 113 8.30 -11.86 1.74
CA ILE A 113 8.06 -12.03 0.31
C ILE A 113 8.48 -10.72 -0.39
N PRO A 114 9.42 -10.76 -1.35
CA PRO A 114 9.76 -9.60 -2.14
C PRO A 114 8.60 -9.23 -3.07
N GLU A 115 8.46 -7.94 -3.36
CA GLU A 115 7.49 -7.48 -4.35
C GLU A 115 7.86 -7.96 -5.75
N LEU A 116 6.86 -8.10 -6.61
CA LEU A 116 7.08 -8.48 -8.00
C LEU A 116 8.08 -7.53 -8.68
N GLY A 117 9.15 -8.10 -9.22
CA GLY A 117 10.24 -7.35 -9.86
C GLY A 117 11.30 -6.80 -8.89
N ALA A 118 11.24 -7.15 -7.61
CA ALA A 118 12.29 -6.84 -6.64
C ALA A 118 13.08 -8.09 -6.25
N ASP A 119 14.40 -8.00 -6.25
CA ASP A 119 15.28 -9.13 -5.89
C ASP A 119 15.30 -9.39 -4.37
N VAL A 120 15.02 -8.36 -3.60
CA VAL A 120 15.03 -8.42 -2.12
C VAL A 120 13.83 -7.70 -1.54
N PRO A 121 13.32 -8.15 -0.38
CA PRO A 121 12.26 -7.46 0.33
C PRO A 121 12.68 -6.03 0.70
N ARG A 122 11.74 -5.09 0.60
CA ARG A 122 11.92 -3.70 1.01
C ARG A 122 10.96 -3.37 2.14
N VAL A 123 11.34 -2.44 3.00
CA VAL A 123 10.46 -1.98 4.08
C VAL A 123 9.15 -1.46 3.49
N VAL A 124 8.06 -1.93 4.04
CA VAL A 124 6.70 -1.50 3.70
C VAL A 124 6.07 -0.73 4.85
N ALA A 125 5.13 0.15 4.52
CA ALA A 125 4.32 0.86 5.49
C ALA A 125 2.85 0.81 5.10
N PHE A 126 2.00 0.44 6.04
CA PHE A 126 0.54 0.44 5.91
C PHE A 126 -0.08 1.38 6.94
N ASP A 127 -1.30 1.85 6.67
CA ASP A 127 -2.10 2.51 7.71
C ASP A 127 -2.51 1.49 8.78
N LEU A 128 -2.49 1.92 10.03
CA LEU A 128 -2.98 1.11 11.15
C LEU A 128 -4.51 1.00 11.15
N ALA A 129 -5.22 1.91 10.49
CA ALA A 129 -6.66 1.83 10.32
C ALA A 129 -7.05 0.73 9.34
N CYS A 130 -8.05 -0.05 9.71
CA CYS A 130 -8.66 -0.99 8.78
C CYS A 130 -9.42 -0.24 7.68
N PRO A 131 -9.28 -0.58 6.39
CA PRO A 131 -10.03 0.02 5.29
C PRO A 131 -11.56 -0.06 5.43
N CYS A 132 -12.09 -0.91 6.32
CA CYS A 132 -13.51 -0.98 6.59
C CYS A 132 -14.09 0.29 7.24
N TYR A 133 -13.27 1.29 7.57
CA TYR A 133 -13.77 2.56 8.08
C TYR A 133 -14.66 3.27 7.06
N GLU A 134 -14.42 3.07 5.77
CA GLU A 134 -15.25 3.60 4.68
C GLU A 134 -16.70 3.11 4.78
N ASP A 135 -16.90 1.86 5.24
CA ASP A 135 -18.23 1.25 5.40
C ASP A 135 -18.94 1.74 6.67
N PHE A 136 -18.19 2.12 7.71
CA PHE A 136 -18.71 2.39 9.05
C PHE A 136 -18.49 3.81 9.55
N ASN A 137 -17.84 4.65 8.75
CA ASN A 137 -17.48 6.05 9.08
C ASN A 137 -16.76 6.22 10.43
N THR A 138 -16.05 5.18 10.87
CA THR A 138 -15.28 5.15 12.13
C THR A 138 -14.02 4.32 11.95
N THR A 139 -12.87 4.89 12.24
CA THR A 139 -11.59 4.16 12.20
C THR A 139 -11.54 3.07 13.26
N ARG A 140 -10.94 1.94 12.90
CA ARG A 140 -10.59 0.84 13.81
C ARG A 140 -9.17 0.42 13.53
N ASN A 141 -8.37 0.39 14.58
CA ASN A 141 -7.01 -0.06 14.49
C ASN A 141 -6.96 -1.57 14.31
N LEU A 142 -6.09 -1.99 13.44
CA LEU A 142 -5.72 -3.38 13.26
C LEU A 142 -4.95 -3.86 14.50
N GLN A 143 -5.07 -5.13 14.80
CA GLN A 143 -4.31 -5.82 15.82
C GLN A 143 -3.44 -6.90 15.18
N PHE A 144 -2.22 -7.07 15.68
CA PHE A 144 -1.37 -8.15 15.21
C PHE A 144 -1.98 -9.51 15.56
N ALA A 145 -2.06 -10.37 14.55
CA ALA A 145 -2.61 -11.73 14.68
C ALA A 145 -1.51 -12.82 14.59
N GLY A 146 -0.23 -12.43 14.67
CA GLY A 146 0.90 -13.33 14.50
C GLY A 146 1.25 -13.61 13.03
N ASN A 147 2.40 -14.22 12.80
CA ASN A 147 2.87 -14.67 11.47
C ASN A 147 2.79 -13.60 10.37
N GLY A 148 3.11 -12.34 10.70
CA GLY A 148 3.03 -11.24 9.75
C GLY A 148 1.60 -10.90 9.32
N ARG A 149 0.59 -11.16 10.16
CA ARG A 149 -0.81 -10.85 9.90
C ARG A 149 -1.33 -9.78 10.84
N ALA A 150 -2.33 -9.05 10.36
CA ALA A 150 -3.09 -8.08 11.16
C ALA A 150 -4.60 -8.28 10.96
N ALA A 151 -5.36 -8.24 12.04
CA ALA A 151 -6.80 -8.50 12.03
C ALA A 151 -7.61 -7.29 12.49
N CYS A 152 -8.79 -7.12 11.93
CA CYS A 152 -9.77 -6.15 12.36
C CYS A 152 -10.90 -6.82 13.13
N THR A 153 -11.03 -6.49 14.39
CA THR A 153 -12.10 -7.05 15.26
C THR A 153 -13.51 -6.59 14.87
N ARG A 154 -13.64 -5.55 14.04
CA ARG A 154 -14.94 -5.01 13.63
C ARG A 154 -15.52 -5.74 12.42
N CYS A 155 -14.73 -5.90 11.36
CA CYS A 155 -15.21 -6.50 10.11
C CYS A 155 -14.78 -7.97 9.95
N GLY A 156 -13.98 -8.51 10.86
CA GLY A 156 -13.50 -9.89 10.84
C GLY A 156 -12.48 -10.20 9.74
N ARG A 157 -11.96 -9.18 9.04
CA ARG A 157 -10.92 -9.37 8.02
C ARG A 157 -9.56 -9.55 8.66
N THR A 158 -8.78 -10.51 8.15
CA THR A 158 -7.36 -10.67 8.44
C THR A 158 -6.56 -10.35 7.18
N TYR A 159 -5.52 -9.58 7.34
CA TYR A 159 -4.65 -9.08 6.28
C TYR A 159 -3.26 -9.69 6.39
N ASP A 160 -2.66 -10.04 5.26
CA ASP A 160 -1.29 -10.52 5.18
C ASP A 160 -0.32 -9.36 4.90
N LEU A 161 0.44 -8.97 5.91
CA LEU A 161 1.42 -7.89 5.83
C LEU A 161 2.64 -8.26 4.97
N ASN A 162 2.92 -9.56 4.83
CA ASN A 162 4.00 -10.06 3.96
C ASN A 162 3.63 -10.02 2.48
N ASN A 163 2.32 -9.98 2.18
CA ASN A 163 1.81 -9.95 0.82
C ASN A 163 0.95 -8.71 0.59
N LEU A 164 1.58 -7.54 0.61
CA LEU A 164 0.98 -6.24 0.25
C LEU A 164 -0.29 -5.87 1.03
N GLY A 165 -0.56 -6.50 2.17
CA GLY A 165 -1.73 -6.23 3.00
C GLY A 165 -3.05 -6.69 2.37
N ILE A 166 -3.05 -7.74 1.56
CA ILE A 166 -4.27 -8.32 1.01
C ILE A 166 -5.09 -9.01 2.10
N VAL A 167 -6.40 -9.11 1.88
CA VAL A 167 -7.31 -9.88 2.74
C VAL A 167 -7.06 -11.37 2.51
N VAL A 168 -6.77 -12.11 3.58
CA VAL A 168 -6.55 -13.58 3.55
C VAL A 168 -7.61 -14.37 4.28
N GLU A 169 -8.35 -13.72 5.18
CA GLU A 169 -9.46 -14.34 5.91
C GLU A 169 -10.59 -13.32 6.13
N GLY A 170 -11.82 -13.81 6.26
CA GLY A 170 -13.01 -13.01 6.46
C GLY A 170 -13.67 -12.52 5.16
N PRO A 171 -14.59 -11.55 5.23
CA PRO A 171 -15.29 -11.01 4.07
C PRO A 171 -14.33 -10.37 3.06
N THR A 172 -14.62 -10.50 1.77
CA THR A 172 -13.86 -9.83 0.71
C THR A 172 -13.83 -8.31 0.93
N GLY A 173 -12.77 -7.67 0.48
CA GLY A 173 -12.63 -6.22 0.64
C GLY A 173 -11.30 -5.69 0.13
N ARG A 174 -11.12 -4.39 0.30
CA ARG A 174 -9.92 -3.68 -0.10
C ARG A 174 -8.72 -4.13 0.73
N SER A 175 -7.53 -4.19 0.10
CA SER A 175 -6.24 -4.35 0.78
C SER A 175 -5.93 -3.14 1.68
N LEU A 176 -4.96 -3.27 2.56
CA LEU A 176 -4.52 -2.19 3.44
C LEU A 176 -4.05 -0.97 2.63
N TYR A 177 -4.30 0.22 3.18
CA TYR A 177 -3.74 1.46 2.65
C TYR A 177 -2.24 1.47 2.83
N ARG A 178 -1.52 1.63 1.73
CA ARG A 178 -0.08 1.56 1.69
C ARG A 178 0.54 2.94 1.50
N TYR A 179 1.69 3.18 2.14
CA TYR A 179 2.46 4.39 2.05
C TYR A 179 3.89 4.10 1.56
N ARG A 180 4.54 5.11 1.00
CA ARG A 180 5.94 4.99 0.60
C ARG A 180 6.82 4.98 1.84
N ALA A 181 7.60 3.92 2.01
CA ALA A 181 8.57 3.77 3.10
C ALA A 181 9.98 3.66 2.55
N THR A 182 10.91 4.29 3.24
CA THR A 182 12.35 4.17 2.98
C THR A 182 13.08 4.01 4.32
N TYR A 183 14.03 3.07 4.36
CA TYR A 183 14.87 2.86 5.52
C TYR A 183 16.34 3.01 5.13
N ASN A 184 17.01 3.95 5.79
CA ASN A 184 18.47 4.10 5.70
C ASN A 184 19.11 3.39 6.89
N GLN A 185 19.66 2.22 6.64
CA GLN A 185 20.29 1.40 7.67
C GLN A 185 21.55 2.07 8.26
N PHE A 186 22.33 2.78 7.45
CA PHE A 186 23.54 3.48 7.94
C PHE A 186 23.21 4.65 8.85
N GLY A 187 22.14 5.38 8.55
CA GLY A 187 21.64 6.51 9.35
C GLY A 187 20.61 6.11 10.40
N ASN A 188 20.28 4.82 10.52
CA ASN A 188 19.19 4.33 11.40
C ASN A 188 17.92 5.17 11.30
N THR A 189 17.53 5.55 10.06
CA THR A 189 16.41 6.47 9.83
C THR A 189 15.34 5.82 8.97
N LEU A 190 14.14 5.75 9.49
CA LEU A 190 12.93 5.38 8.77
C LEU A 190 12.19 6.65 8.35
N SER A 191 11.78 6.70 7.08
CA SER A 191 10.91 7.77 6.56
C SER A 191 9.71 7.16 5.87
N VAL A 192 8.52 7.69 6.17
CA VAL A 192 7.25 7.29 5.54
C VAL A 192 6.52 8.54 5.05
N ASN A 193 6.08 8.52 3.81
CA ASN A 193 5.36 9.63 3.18
C ASN A 193 4.36 9.14 2.11
N ASN A 194 3.52 10.05 1.63
CA ASN A 194 2.63 9.86 0.48
C ASN A 194 2.69 11.02 -0.49
#